data_ef4bc27ad5f37eb41a6bc05423487b29
#
_entry.id   ef4bc27ad5f37eb41a6bc05423487b29
#
_cell.length_a   1.000
_cell.length_b   1.000
_cell.length_c   1.000
_cell.angle_alpha   90.00
_cell.angle_beta   90.00
_cell.angle_gamma   90.00
#
_symmetry.space_group_name_H-M   'P 1'
#
loop_
_entity.id
_entity.type
_entity.pdbx_description
1 polymer ?
#
loop_
_entity_poly.entity_id
_entity_poly.type
_entity_poly.pdbx_seq_one_letter_code
_entity_poly.pdbx_strand_id
1 'polypeptide(L)'
;MSKAHTKCPCHLLDSDTPMFTSLPPLNALRAFESAARLQSMTLASKELHVTHGAISKQIRVLEEFLGFALFVRLHKKVALTDEAKRYLPHVQAALQTLSSATADLRNQGSRPQTLAINVLPSLTINWLIPRMEQFKSRHPHLYVDLSIGDFAVDFSQGRYDIAIRSSTQLPRGVNYIKLMDEDLCLVCAPSLAPKLKSIEDINQVTLLKHTTRPELWEYWADKVGLVLTQAQTFGVEHFYMLSQAAASGMGAALIPRFFIEEQLANGSLVIPFQAPFTSPYAYYLLTPKSPSLPLKVQAFIDWMLELFAPYRQSSDNDKA
;
A
#
# COMPACT_ATOMS: atom_id res chain seq x y z
N MET A 1 -40.96 12.38 55.42
CA MET A 1 -40.74 12.65 53.98
C MET A 1 -39.26 12.45 53.73
N SER A 2 -38.92 11.25 53.27
CA SER A 2 -37.54 10.77 53.10
C SER A 2 -37.11 10.99 51.64
N LYS A 3 -36.01 11.70 51.42
CA LYS A 3 -35.36 11.85 50.11
C LYS A 3 -34.39 10.70 49.92
N ALA A 4 -34.71 9.78 49.00
CA ALA A 4 -33.81 8.76 48.54
C ALA A 4 -32.78 9.37 47.59
N HIS A 5 -31.50 9.30 47.97
CA HIS A 5 -30.35 9.60 47.09
C HIS A 5 -29.96 8.31 46.36
N THR A 6 -30.26 8.24 45.10
CA THR A 6 -29.77 7.21 44.18
C THR A 6 -28.29 7.49 43.88
N LYS A 7 -27.38 6.72 44.45
CA LYS A 7 -25.95 6.72 44.05
C LYS A 7 -25.79 5.95 42.76
N CYS A 8 -25.32 6.64 41.74
CA CYS A 8 -24.79 6.03 40.52
C CYS A 8 -23.42 5.38 40.82
N PRO A 9 -23.19 4.10 40.50
CA PRO A 9 -21.88 3.50 40.66
C PRO A 9 -20.99 3.84 39.46
N CYS A 10 -20.29 4.94 39.53
CA CYS A 10 -19.10 5.13 38.70
C CYS A 10 -18.00 4.19 39.22
N HIS A 11 -17.81 3.06 38.59
CA HIS A 11 -16.60 2.27 38.75
C HIS A 11 -15.44 3.10 38.21
N LEU A 12 -14.67 3.68 39.13
CA LEU A 12 -13.32 4.18 38.90
C LEU A 12 -12.49 3.00 38.37
N LEU A 13 -12.01 3.12 37.15
CA LEU A 13 -10.96 2.27 36.62
C LEU A 13 -9.72 2.49 37.50
N ASP A 14 -9.36 1.47 38.29
CA ASP A 14 -8.11 1.43 39.02
C ASP A 14 -6.95 1.61 38.06
N SER A 15 -6.30 2.76 38.12
CA SER A 15 -5.17 3.15 37.28
C SER A 15 -3.83 2.49 37.64
N ASP A 16 -3.83 1.53 38.58
CA ASP A 16 -2.61 0.91 39.10
C ASP A 16 -2.35 -0.54 38.65
N THR A 17 -3.17 -1.09 37.74
CA THR A 17 -2.87 -2.39 37.17
C THR A 17 -1.95 -2.18 35.95
N PRO A 18 -0.69 -2.65 35.97
CA PRO A 18 0.19 -2.49 34.82
C PRO A 18 -0.44 -3.14 33.56
N MET A 19 -0.48 -2.38 32.47
CA MET A 19 -1.19 -2.68 31.21
C MET A 19 -0.81 -4.03 30.59
N PHE A 20 0.26 -4.68 31.04
CA PHE A 20 0.83 -5.92 30.47
C PHE A 20 1.09 -7.03 31.49
N THR A 21 0.36 -7.09 32.61
CA THR A 21 0.53 -8.14 33.65
C THR A 21 0.21 -9.56 33.20
N SER A 22 -0.48 -9.70 32.06
CA SER A 22 -0.92 -11.01 31.54
C SER A 22 -0.11 -11.49 30.33
N LEU A 23 1.09 -10.94 30.08
CA LEU A 23 1.91 -11.40 28.96
C LEU A 23 2.81 -12.58 29.35
N PRO A 24 2.94 -13.60 28.46
CA PRO A 24 3.88 -14.70 28.67
C PRO A 24 5.33 -14.20 28.62
N PRO A 25 6.29 -14.95 29.24
CA PRO A 25 7.69 -14.60 29.13
C PRO A 25 8.19 -14.57 27.69
N LEU A 26 8.93 -13.53 27.30
CA LEU A 26 9.40 -13.34 25.91
C LEU A 26 10.24 -14.52 25.41
N ASN A 27 11.09 -15.11 26.25
CA ASN A 27 11.88 -16.28 25.87
C ASN A 27 11.04 -17.52 25.59
N ALA A 28 9.88 -17.65 26.26
CA ALA A 28 8.94 -18.74 26.03
C ALA A 28 8.23 -18.53 24.67
N LEU A 29 7.85 -17.30 24.30
CA LEU A 29 7.29 -16.97 22.99
C LEU A 29 8.31 -17.21 21.87
N ARG A 30 9.57 -16.83 22.05
CA ARG A 30 10.65 -17.09 21.06
C ARG A 30 10.89 -18.58 20.85
N ALA A 31 10.95 -19.37 21.92
CA ALA A 31 11.13 -20.81 21.84
C ALA A 31 9.95 -21.49 21.13
N PHE A 32 8.72 -21.07 21.41
CA PHE A 32 7.52 -21.55 20.74
C PHE A 32 7.53 -21.21 19.24
N GLU A 33 7.78 -19.97 18.86
CA GLU A 33 7.83 -19.52 17.46
C GLU A 33 8.85 -20.33 16.65
N SER A 34 10.11 -20.43 17.13
CA SER A 34 11.16 -21.15 16.44
C SER A 34 10.85 -22.63 16.30
N ALA A 35 10.36 -23.29 17.37
CA ALA A 35 9.99 -24.70 17.33
C ALA A 35 8.78 -24.97 16.43
N ALA A 36 7.82 -24.07 16.40
CA ALA A 36 6.63 -24.17 15.55
C ALA A 36 6.96 -24.00 14.06
N ARG A 37 7.73 -23.00 13.70
CA ARG A 37 8.13 -22.70 12.32
C ARG A 37 9.05 -23.80 11.76
N LEU A 38 10.04 -24.26 12.55
CA LEU A 38 10.98 -25.31 12.14
C LEU A 38 10.41 -26.73 12.31
N GLN A 39 9.26 -26.89 12.95
CA GLN A 39 8.65 -28.18 13.29
C GLN A 39 9.64 -29.14 14.00
N SER A 40 10.58 -28.58 14.77
CA SER A 40 11.69 -29.30 15.38
C SER A 40 12.26 -28.56 16.59
N MET A 41 12.22 -29.19 17.75
CA MET A 41 12.86 -28.69 18.98
C MET A 41 14.40 -28.62 18.84
N THR A 42 14.98 -29.57 18.11
CA THR A 42 16.43 -29.63 17.87
C THR A 42 16.90 -28.50 16.95
N LEU A 43 16.15 -28.18 15.89
CA LEU A 43 16.50 -27.06 15.01
C LEU A 43 16.30 -25.73 15.72
N ALA A 44 15.22 -25.59 16.51
CA ALA A 44 14.98 -24.41 17.34
C ALA A 44 16.12 -24.17 18.38
N SER A 45 16.63 -25.24 19.00
CA SER A 45 17.75 -25.10 19.93
C SER A 45 19.02 -24.60 19.27
N LYS A 46 19.30 -25.05 18.02
CA LYS A 46 20.43 -24.55 17.22
C LYS A 46 20.24 -23.09 16.83
N GLU A 47 19.04 -22.73 16.36
CA GLU A 47 18.74 -21.37 15.94
C GLU A 47 18.86 -20.36 17.10
N LEU A 48 18.35 -20.75 18.27
CA LEU A 48 18.37 -19.86 19.46
C LEU A 48 19.64 -19.98 20.29
N HIS A 49 20.62 -20.80 19.86
CA HIS A 49 21.89 -21.05 20.55
C HIS A 49 21.73 -21.50 22.01
N VAL A 50 20.77 -22.40 22.26
CA VAL A 50 20.46 -22.94 23.59
C VAL A 50 20.40 -24.47 23.55
N THR A 51 20.35 -25.12 24.71
CA THR A 51 20.17 -26.58 24.77
C THR A 51 18.73 -27.01 24.41
N HIS A 52 18.58 -28.23 23.92
CA HIS A 52 17.24 -28.81 23.66
C HIS A 52 16.36 -28.81 24.93
N GLY A 53 16.95 -29.07 26.11
CA GLY A 53 16.23 -29.02 27.38
C GLY A 53 15.72 -27.62 27.73
N ALA A 54 16.50 -26.57 27.34
CA ALA A 54 16.07 -25.18 27.55
C ALA A 54 14.84 -24.84 26.69
N ILE A 55 14.81 -25.25 25.40
CA ILE A 55 13.62 -25.07 24.56
C ILE A 55 12.41 -25.77 25.16
N SER A 56 12.56 -27.04 25.53
CA SER A 56 11.44 -27.81 26.12
C SER A 56 10.94 -27.17 27.42
N LYS A 57 11.83 -26.64 28.25
CA LYS A 57 11.46 -25.92 29.49
C LYS A 57 10.68 -24.63 29.18
N GLN A 58 11.13 -23.83 28.21
CA GLN A 58 10.47 -22.58 27.82
C GLN A 58 9.08 -22.83 27.24
N ILE A 59 8.93 -23.87 26.40
CA ILE A 59 7.63 -24.27 25.86
C ILE A 59 6.69 -24.70 26.98
N ARG A 60 7.15 -25.50 27.94
CA ARG A 60 6.34 -25.89 29.08
C ARG A 60 5.87 -24.67 29.90
N VAL A 61 6.74 -23.69 30.15
CA VAL A 61 6.38 -22.44 30.82
C VAL A 61 5.27 -21.71 30.08
N LEU A 62 5.30 -21.72 28.74
CA LEU A 62 4.26 -21.08 27.92
C LEU A 62 2.95 -21.88 28.00
N GLU A 63 2.99 -23.20 27.91
CA GLU A 63 1.83 -24.09 28.01
C GLU A 63 1.16 -23.97 29.41
N GLU A 64 1.95 -23.93 30.47
CA GLU A 64 1.48 -23.69 31.84
C GLU A 64 0.82 -22.31 31.98
N PHE A 65 1.40 -21.27 31.37
CA PHE A 65 0.83 -19.92 31.38
C PHE A 65 -0.51 -19.87 30.62
N LEU A 66 -0.60 -20.53 29.49
CA LEU A 66 -1.80 -20.54 28.64
C LEU A 66 -2.88 -21.53 29.11
N GLY A 67 -2.51 -22.53 29.93
CA GLY A 67 -3.40 -23.55 30.43
C GLY A 67 -3.73 -24.69 29.43
N PHE A 68 -3.04 -24.76 28.30
CA PHE A 68 -3.20 -25.80 27.28
C PHE A 68 -1.90 -26.13 26.54
N ALA A 69 -1.84 -27.33 25.94
CA ALA A 69 -0.68 -27.77 25.16
C ALA A 69 -0.63 -27.09 23.80
N LEU A 70 0.57 -26.68 23.38
CA LEU A 70 0.85 -26.10 22.07
C LEU A 70 1.32 -27.13 21.06
N PHE A 71 1.89 -28.23 21.53
CA PHE A 71 2.44 -29.28 20.69
C PHE A 71 1.86 -30.64 21.00
N VAL A 72 1.65 -31.43 19.95
CA VAL A 72 1.32 -32.88 20.02
C VAL A 72 2.53 -33.67 19.62
N ARG A 73 2.92 -34.67 20.40
CA ARG A 73 4.02 -35.60 20.08
C ARG A 73 3.55 -36.67 19.11
N LEU A 74 4.01 -36.65 17.89
CA LEU A 74 3.82 -37.72 16.91
C LEU A 74 5.18 -38.41 16.71
N HIS A 75 5.25 -39.72 16.93
CA HIS A 75 6.36 -40.72 16.83
C HIS A 75 7.77 -40.30 16.33
N LYS A 76 8.13 -39.15 16.02
CA LYS A 76 9.42 -38.50 15.64
C LYS A 76 9.25 -37.08 15.14
N LYS A 77 8.01 -36.52 15.17
CA LYS A 77 7.74 -35.16 14.74
C LYS A 77 6.93 -34.44 15.81
N VAL A 78 7.09 -33.13 15.84
CA VAL A 78 6.32 -32.25 16.70
C VAL A 78 5.28 -31.59 15.82
N ALA A 79 3.98 -31.75 16.13
CA ALA A 79 2.90 -31.09 15.43
C ALA A 79 2.24 -30.05 16.33
N LEU A 80 1.72 -28.98 15.73
CA LEU A 80 0.99 -27.94 16.45
C LEU A 80 -0.45 -28.38 16.76
N THR A 81 -0.94 -28.05 17.94
CA THR A 81 -2.37 -28.09 18.26
C THR A 81 -3.13 -27.04 17.46
N ASP A 82 -4.45 -27.12 17.42
CA ASP A 82 -5.25 -26.12 16.70
C ASP A 82 -5.23 -24.74 17.40
N GLU A 83 -5.12 -24.73 18.74
CA GLU A 83 -4.86 -23.55 19.53
C GLU A 83 -3.52 -22.91 19.16
N ALA A 84 -2.48 -23.72 19.04
CA ALA A 84 -1.14 -23.23 18.63
C ALA A 84 -1.14 -22.67 17.22
N LYS A 85 -1.84 -23.30 16.27
CA LYS A 85 -1.96 -22.77 14.88
C LYS A 85 -2.64 -21.40 14.85
N ARG A 86 -3.64 -21.17 15.71
CA ARG A 86 -4.32 -19.86 15.83
C ARG A 86 -3.43 -18.83 16.53
N TYR A 87 -2.66 -19.24 17.53
CA TYR A 87 -1.81 -18.35 18.32
C TYR A 87 -0.52 -17.93 17.61
N LEU A 88 0.10 -18.83 16.82
CA LEU A 88 1.39 -18.62 16.15
C LEU A 88 1.46 -17.34 15.32
N PRO A 89 0.49 -16.98 14.46
CA PRO A 89 0.56 -15.73 13.69
C PRO A 89 0.63 -14.48 14.57
N HIS A 90 -0.08 -14.47 15.70
CA HIS A 90 -0.06 -13.34 16.64
C HIS A 90 1.30 -13.20 17.34
N VAL A 91 1.90 -14.34 17.73
CA VAL A 91 3.24 -14.37 18.35
C VAL A 91 4.29 -13.89 17.34
N GLN A 92 4.23 -14.36 16.10
CA GLN A 92 5.14 -13.94 15.03
C GLN A 92 5.05 -12.44 14.79
N ALA A 93 3.85 -11.90 14.71
CA ALA A 93 3.63 -10.47 14.52
C ALA A 93 4.19 -9.63 15.67
N ALA A 94 3.95 -10.03 16.93
CA ALA A 94 4.46 -9.33 18.11
C ALA A 94 6.00 -9.36 18.16
N LEU A 95 6.62 -10.52 17.90
CA LEU A 95 8.08 -10.66 17.86
C LEU A 95 8.70 -9.86 16.73
N GLN A 96 8.08 -9.83 15.55
CA GLN A 96 8.51 -9.02 14.41
C GLN A 96 8.47 -7.53 14.74
N THR A 97 7.40 -7.06 15.37
CA THR A 97 7.27 -5.65 15.80
C THR A 97 8.38 -5.25 16.76
N LEU A 98 8.64 -6.06 17.78
CA LEU A 98 9.72 -5.80 18.74
C LEU A 98 11.11 -5.84 18.09
N SER A 99 11.32 -6.80 17.18
CA SER A 99 12.58 -6.93 16.44
C SER A 99 12.83 -5.70 15.56
N SER A 100 11.82 -5.27 14.81
CA SER A 100 11.91 -4.06 13.95
C SER A 100 12.19 -2.80 14.80
N ALA A 101 11.40 -2.56 15.84
CA ALA A 101 11.59 -1.41 16.71
C ALA A 101 12.98 -1.40 17.39
N THR A 102 13.47 -2.59 17.78
CA THR A 102 14.81 -2.74 18.37
C THR A 102 15.91 -2.47 17.34
N ALA A 103 15.74 -2.98 16.12
CA ALA A 103 16.66 -2.73 15.01
C ALA A 103 16.69 -1.22 14.67
N ASP A 104 15.55 -0.57 14.64
CA ASP A 104 15.43 0.87 14.39
C ASP A 104 16.20 1.68 15.44
N LEU A 105 16.04 1.37 16.74
CA LEU A 105 16.77 2.02 17.81
C LEU A 105 18.29 1.76 17.76
N ARG A 106 18.71 0.53 17.43
CA ARG A 106 20.13 0.19 17.28
C ARG A 106 20.76 0.84 16.06
N ASN A 107 19.97 1.09 15.00
CA ASN A 107 20.43 1.68 13.75
C ASN A 107 20.38 3.22 13.75
N GLN A 108 19.87 3.87 14.80
CA GLN A 108 19.85 5.35 14.91
C GLN A 108 21.23 6.02 14.82
N GLY A 109 22.31 5.28 14.65
CA GLY A 109 23.65 5.85 14.54
C GLY A 109 24.52 5.38 13.37
N SER A 110 24.20 4.37 12.55
CA SER A 110 25.27 3.78 11.71
C SER A 110 24.89 3.15 10.36
N ARG A 111 23.62 2.94 10.00
CA ARG A 111 23.28 2.46 8.65
C ARG A 111 21.98 3.06 8.14
N PRO A 112 21.97 3.65 6.94
CA PRO A 112 20.74 4.09 6.30
C PRO A 112 19.81 2.88 6.12
N GLN A 113 18.55 3.02 6.56
CA GLN A 113 17.53 2.01 6.33
C GLN A 113 17.04 2.14 4.90
N THR A 114 17.05 1.04 4.15
CA THR A 114 16.48 1.02 2.80
C THR A 114 14.97 0.79 2.85
N LEU A 115 14.22 1.67 2.21
CA LEU A 115 12.79 1.53 1.94
C LEU A 115 12.62 1.14 0.47
N ALA A 116 12.28 -0.12 0.22
CA ALA A 116 12.12 -0.65 -1.13
C ALA A 116 10.67 -0.50 -1.60
N ILE A 117 10.46 0.28 -2.67
CA ILE A 117 9.13 0.63 -3.17
C ILE A 117 9.00 0.25 -4.63
N ASN A 118 7.90 -0.42 -4.99
CA ASN A 118 7.57 -0.74 -6.37
C ASN A 118 6.36 0.07 -6.84
N VAL A 119 6.55 0.91 -7.87
CA VAL A 119 5.58 1.93 -8.27
C VAL A 119 5.29 1.84 -9.77
N LEU A 120 4.07 2.22 -10.16
CA LEU A 120 3.68 2.37 -11.57
C LEU A 120 4.58 3.35 -12.31
N PRO A 121 4.98 3.07 -13.58
CA PRO A 121 5.90 3.90 -14.35
C PRO A 121 5.49 5.38 -14.41
N SER A 122 4.26 5.67 -14.82
CA SER A 122 3.78 7.04 -14.97
C SER A 122 3.71 7.79 -13.64
N LEU A 123 3.28 7.12 -12.55
CA LEU A 123 3.27 7.70 -11.22
C LEU A 123 4.68 8.02 -10.74
N THR A 124 5.62 7.13 -11.00
CA THR A 124 7.03 7.32 -10.61
C THR A 124 7.62 8.55 -11.29
N ILE A 125 7.53 8.60 -12.63
CA ILE A 125 8.22 9.60 -13.46
C ILE A 125 7.57 10.98 -13.31
N ASN A 126 6.26 11.06 -13.47
CA ASN A 126 5.56 12.34 -13.58
C ASN A 126 5.17 12.96 -12.24
N TRP A 127 5.07 12.14 -11.18
CA TRP A 127 4.51 12.64 -9.92
C TRP A 127 5.39 12.39 -8.70
N LEU A 128 5.93 11.16 -8.52
CA LEU A 128 6.63 10.79 -7.31
C LEU A 128 8.06 11.36 -7.28
N ILE A 129 8.87 11.13 -8.32
CA ILE A 129 10.26 11.59 -8.38
C ILE A 129 10.38 13.10 -8.14
N PRO A 130 9.58 13.98 -8.77
CA PRO A 130 9.64 15.41 -8.50
C PRO A 130 9.42 15.82 -7.04
N ARG A 131 8.75 14.94 -6.25
CA ARG A 131 8.41 15.19 -4.84
C ARG A 131 9.33 14.48 -3.84
N MET A 132 10.22 13.60 -4.32
CA MET A 132 11.08 12.77 -3.45
C MET A 132 12.05 13.58 -2.61
N GLU A 133 12.50 14.75 -3.05
CA GLU A 133 13.39 15.60 -2.25
C GLU A 133 12.71 16.07 -0.95
N GLN A 134 11.39 16.30 -0.98
CA GLN A 134 10.61 16.62 0.23
C GLN A 134 10.61 15.46 1.23
N PHE A 135 10.45 14.22 0.75
CA PHE A 135 10.52 13.04 1.62
C PHE A 135 11.91 12.85 2.21
N LYS A 136 12.94 12.96 1.38
CA LYS A 136 14.35 12.84 1.79
C LYS A 136 14.75 13.87 2.84
N SER A 137 14.32 15.13 2.68
CA SER A 137 14.58 16.19 3.66
C SER A 137 13.92 15.93 5.01
N ARG A 138 12.73 15.33 5.04
CA ARG A 138 12.04 14.93 6.28
C ARG A 138 12.63 13.67 6.92
N HIS A 139 13.19 12.77 6.11
CA HIS A 139 13.69 11.45 6.53
C HIS A 139 15.09 11.17 5.99
N PRO A 140 16.12 11.97 6.36
CA PRO A 140 17.47 11.89 5.80
C PRO A 140 18.19 10.55 6.09
N HIS A 141 17.70 9.81 7.08
CA HIS A 141 18.22 8.50 7.48
C HIS A 141 17.64 7.34 6.64
N LEU A 142 16.62 7.61 5.81
CA LEU A 142 16.02 6.62 4.94
C LEU A 142 16.62 6.69 3.53
N TYR A 143 17.16 5.58 3.06
CA TYR A 143 17.49 5.39 1.65
C TYR A 143 16.29 4.79 0.93
N VAL A 144 15.79 5.45 -0.12
CA VAL A 144 14.65 4.96 -0.89
C VAL A 144 15.15 4.28 -2.16
N ASP A 145 14.79 3.00 -2.31
CA ASP A 145 15.01 2.21 -3.52
C ASP A 145 13.68 2.11 -4.29
N LEU A 146 13.60 2.84 -5.41
CA LEU A 146 12.43 2.87 -6.29
C LEU A 146 12.61 1.89 -7.44
N SER A 147 11.70 0.93 -7.53
CA SER A 147 11.56 0.03 -8.67
C SER A 147 10.30 0.35 -9.45
N ILE A 148 10.36 0.26 -10.76
CA ILE A 148 9.20 0.43 -11.63
C ILE A 148 8.56 -0.92 -11.91
N GLY A 149 7.22 -0.99 -11.83
CA GLY A 149 6.45 -2.19 -12.16
C GLY A 149 4.95 -1.97 -12.04
N ASP A 150 4.19 -2.67 -12.85
CA ASP A 150 2.72 -2.63 -12.93
C ASP A 150 2.06 -4.00 -12.68
N PHE A 151 2.86 -5.07 -12.60
CA PHE A 151 2.38 -6.41 -12.30
C PHE A 151 1.98 -6.61 -10.83
N ALA A 152 1.27 -7.69 -10.55
CA ALA A 152 0.96 -8.10 -9.18
C ALA A 152 2.25 -8.28 -8.37
N VAL A 153 2.27 -7.73 -7.14
CA VAL A 153 3.44 -7.80 -6.26
C VAL A 153 3.29 -8.97 -5.32
N ASP A 154 4.31 -9.82 -5.32
CA ASP A 154 4.49 -10.86 -4.31
C ASP A 154 5.40 -10.32 -3.18
N PHE A 155 4.79 -9.99 -2.05
CA PHE A 155 5.52 -9.56 -0.86
C PHE A 155 6.20 -10.70 -0.09
N SER A 156 5.87 -11.97 -0.38
CA SER A 156 6.44 -13.12 0.35
C SER A 156 7.95 -13.25 0.16
N GLN A 157 8.48 -12.72 -0.94
CA GLN A 157 9.91 -12.71 -1.23
C GLN A 157 10.69 -11.61 -0.48
N GLY A 158 10.01 -10.73 0.26
CA GLY A 158 10.65 -9.65 1.04
C GLY A 158 11.40 -8.61 0.20
N ARG A 159 11.17 -8.57 -1.13
CA ARG A 159 11.87 -7.66 -2.03
C ARG A 159 11.37 -6.21 -1.91
N TYR A 160 10.10 -6.03 -1.60
CA TYR A 160 9.48 -4.71 -1.50
C TYR A 160 8.79 -4.53 -0.15
N ASP A 161 8.90 -3.33 0.39
CA ASP A 161 8.17 -2.89 1.58
C ASP A 161 6.78 -2.35 1.21
N ILE A 162 6.70 -1.65 0.06
CA ILE A 162 5.50 -0.98 -0.43
C ILE A 162 5.35 -1.22 -1.93
N ALA A 163 4.11 -1.31 -2.40
CA ALA A 163 3.81 -1.18 -3.81
C ALA A 163 2.66 -0.18 -4.03
N ILE A 164 2.68 0.53 -5.17
CA ILE A 164 1.56 1.38 -5.57
C ILE A 164 1.00 0.87 -6.89
N ARG A 165 -0.31 0.63 -6.91
CA ARG A 165 -1.02 0.05 -8.06
C ARG A 165 -2.29 0.83 -8.37
N SER A 166 -2.71 0.76 -9.63
CA SER A 166 -4.04 1.17 -10.06
C SER A 166 -4.85 -0.07 -10.43
N SER A 167 -6.09 -0.15 -9.94
CA SER A 167 -6.94 -1.33 -10.10
C SER A 167 -8.41 -0.96 -10.07
N THR A 168 -9.23 -1.74 -10.77
CA THR A 168 -10.71 -1.69 -10.71
C THR A 168 -11.27 -2.55 -9.57
N GLN A 169 -10.43 -3.40 -8.96
CA GLN A 169 -10.81 -4.32 -7.90
C GLN A 169 -9.93 -4.12 -6.68
N LEU A 170 -10.50 -4.39 -5.49
CA LEU A 170 -9.74 -4.36 -4.25
C LEU A 170 -8.65 -5.45 -4.25
N PRO A 171 -7.40 -5.10 -3.94
CA PRO A 171 -6.31 -6.06 -3.87
C PRO A 171 -6.55 -7.11 -2.79
N ARG A 172 -6.30 -8.39 -3.10
CA ARG A 172 -6.48 -9.51 -2.18
C ARG A 172 -5.15 -9.98 -1.59
N GLY A 173 -5.16 -10.47 -0.36
CA GLY A 173 -3.98 -11.05 0.29
C GLY A 173 -2.93 -10.05 0.79
N VAL A 174 -3.20 -8.75 0.69
CA VAL A 174 -2.32 -7.65 1.13
C VAL A 174 -3.11 -6.66 1.98
N ASN A 175 -2.43 -5.80 2.73
CA ASN A 175 -3.04 -4.59 3.26
C ASN A 175 -3.06 -3.52 2.16
N TYR A 176 -4.11 -2.72 2.09
CA TYR A 176 -4.20 -1.65 1.11
C TYR A 176 -4.79 -0.37 1.70
N ILE A 177 -4.36 0.75 1.14
CA ILE A 177 -4.90 2.07 1.42
C ILE A 177 -5.27 2.68 0.07
N LYS A 178 -6.52 3.09 -0.11
CA LYS A 178 -6.94 3.84 -1.29
C LYS A 178 -6.35 5.24 -1.23
N LEU A 179 -5.58 5.61 -2.25
CA LEU A 179 -4.99 6.95 -2.37
C LEU A 179 -5.98 7.93 -2.99
N MET A 180 -6.55 7.60 -4.15
CA MET A 180 -7.54 8.43 -4.87
C MET A 180 -8.25 7.62 -5.96
N ASP A 181 -9.35 8.14 -6.49
CA ASP A 181 -9.96 7.68 -7.74
C ASP A 181 -9.14 8.20 -8.95
N GLU A 182 -9.31 7.58 -10.12
CA GLU A 182 -8.59 7.98 -11.32
C GLU A 182 -9.45 8.93 -12.16
N ASP A 183 -9.22 10.24 -11.98
CA ASP A 183 -9.88 11.28 -12.76
C ASP A 183 -9.06 11.60 -14.01
N LEU A 184 -9.65 11.33 -15.16
CA LEU A 184 -9.05 11.54 -16.48
C LEU A 184 -9.54 12.85 -17.09
N CYS A 185 -8.66 13.53 -17.81
CA CYS A 185 -9.02 14.63 -18.69
C CYS A 185 -8.57 14.34 -20.13
N LEU A 186 -9.34 14.84 -21.07
CA LEU A 186 -8.97 14.84 -22.47
C LEU A 186 -7.98 15.96 -22.73
N VAL A 187 -6.84 15.61 -23.34
CA VAL A 187 -5.75 16.56 -23.62
C VAL A 187 -5.19 16.39 -25.01
N CYS A 188 -4.62 17.48 -25.53
CA CYS A 188 -3.91 17.49 -26.80
C CYS A 188 -2.86 18.62 -26.81
N ALA A 189 -2.00 18.66 -27.84
CA ALA A 189 -1.14 19.81 -28.08
C ALA A 189 -1.94 21.08 -28.39
N PRO A 190 -1.45 22.28 -28.06
CA PRO A 190 -2.08 23.56 -28.42
C PRO A 190 -2.36 23.71 -29.90
N SER A 191 -1.51 23.13 -30.77
CA SER A 191 -1.67 23.16 -32.25
C SER A 191 -2.87 22.35 -32.73
N LEU A 192 -3.31 21.35 -31.95
CA LEU A 192 -4.46 20.50 -32.28
C LEU A 192 -5.78 21.04 -31.72
N ALA A 193 -5.74 21.80 -30.61
CA ALA A 193 -6.92 22.30 -29.94
C ALA A 193 -7.89 23.09 -30.82
N PRO A 194 -7.46 23.92 -31.81
CA PRO A 194 -8.40 24.60 -32.71
C PRO A 194 -9.29 23.69 -33.55
N LYS A 195 -8.89 22.41 -33.73
CA LYS A 195 -9.68 21.37 -34.43
C LYS A 195 -10.66 20.65 -33.53
N LEU A 196 -10.59 20.82 -32.22
CA LEU A 196 -11.40 20.15 -31.21
C LEU A 196 -12.31 21.18 -30.52
N LYS A 197 -13.36 21.63 -31.22
CA LYS A 197 -14.33 22.62 -30.74
C LYS A 197 -15.52 21.97 -30.03
N SER A 198 -15.82 20.74 -30.38
CA SER A 198 -16.91 19.97 -29.80
C SER A 198 -16.46 18.51 -29.55
N ILE A 199 -17.29 17.76 -28.84
CA ILE A 199 -17.01 16.35 -28.50
C ILE A 199 -16.94 15.50 -29.78
N GLU A 200 -17.75 15.80 -30.79
CA GLU A 200 -17.84 15.06 -32.05
C GLU A 200 -16.55 15.18 -32.88
N ASP A 201 -15.81 16.26 -32.72
CA ASP A 201 -14.53 16.49 -33.42
C ASP A 201 -13.44 15.46 -33.05
N ILE A 202 -13.64 14.74 -31.93
CA ILE A 202 -12.75 13.65 -31.50
C ILE A 202 -12.63 12.57 -32.59
N ASN A 203 -13.70 12.33 -33.34
CA ASN A 203 -13.69 11.36 -34.43
C ASN A 203 -12.81 11.74 -35.63
N GLN A 204 -12.33 12.99 -35.67
CA GLN A 204 -11.51 13.53 -36.77
C GLN A 204 -10.01 13.55 -36.44
N VAL A 205 -9.62 13.19 -35.23
CA VAL A 205 -8.23 13.20 -34.77
C VAL A 205 -7.76 11.81 -34.39
N THR A 206 -6.45 11.61 -34.35
CA THR A 206 -5.87 10.35 -33.86
C THR A 206 -6.14 10.19 -32.36
N LEU A 207 -6.70 9.04 -31.98
CA LEU A 207 -6.89 8.67 -30.58
C LEU A 207 -5.65 7.96 -30.05
N LEU A 208 -5.01 8.55 -29.08
CA LEU A 208 -3.87 7.95 -28.39
C LEU A 208 -4.39 6.99 -27.32
N LYS A 209 -4.15 5.69 -27.48
CA LYS A 209 -4.72 4.62 -26.64
C LYS A 209 -3.68 4.07 -25.66
N HIS A 210 -4.13 3.83 -24.42
CA HIS A 210 -3.36 3.06 -23.45
C HIS A 210 -3.56 1.57 -23.74
N THR A 211 -2.51 0.87 -24.20
CA THR A 211 -2.65 -0.50 -24.73
C THR A 211 -3.05 -1.53 -23.67
N THR A 212 -2.70 -1.30 -22.38
CA THR A 212 -3.10 -2.18 -21.27
C THR A 212 -4.48 -1.81 -20.70
N ARG A 213 -5.12 -0.74 -21.22
CA ARG A 213 -6.46 -0.25 -20.84
C ARG A 213 -7.19 0.25 -22.07
N PRO A 214 -7.40 -0.62 -23.06
CA PRO A 214 -7.97 -0.25 -24.37
C PRO A 214 -9.39 0.31 -24.26
N GLU A 215 -10.11 -0.03 -23.18
CA GLU A 215 -11.51 0.34 -22.92
C GLU A 215 -11.71 1.79 -22.44
N LEU A 216 -10.63 2.53 -22.11
CA LEU A 216 -10.77 3.88 -21.57
C LEU A 216 -11.51 4.86 -22.49
N TRP A 217 -11.25 4.77 -23.81
CA TRP A 217 -11.95 5.61 -24.76
C TRP A 217 -13.43 5.26 -24.89
N GLU A 218 -13.77 3.98 -24.81
CA GLU A 218 -15.14 3.50 -24.82
C GLU A 218 -15.89 3.98 -23.56
N TYR A 219 -15.29 3.85 -22.39
CA TYR A 219 -15.89 4.36 -21.14
C TYR A 219 -16.12 5.87 -21.18
N TRP A 220 -15.14 6.63 -21.69
CA TRP A 220 -15.28 8.07 -21.84
C TRP A 220 -16.39 8.42 -22.85
N ALA A 221 -16.41 7.78 -23.99
CA ALA A 221 -17.40 8.02 -25.04
C ALA A 221 -18.84 7.73 -24.57
N ASP A 222 -19.04 6.63 -23.86
CA ASP A 222 -20.33 6.28 -23.23
C ASP A 222 -20.76 7.37 -22.24
N LYS A 223 -19.83 7.88 -21.43
CA LYS A 223 -20.10 8.93 -20.43
C LYS A 223 -20.54 10.23 -21.06
N VAL A 224 -19.97 10.63 -22.20
CA VAL A 224 -20.29 11.87 -22.91
C VAL A 224 -21.34 11.70 -24.00
N GLY A 225 -21.85 10.47 -24.21
CA GLY A 225 -22.87 10.17 -25.24
C GLY A 225 -22.33 10.22 -26.67
N LEU A 226 -21.02 10.00 -26.88
CA LEU A 226 -20.38 9.99 -28.19
C LEU A 226 -20.30 8.58 -28.78
N VAL A 227 -20.62 8.44 -30.03
CA VAL A 227 -20.32 7.21 -30.80
C VAL A 227 -18.93 7.39 -31.44
N LEU A 228 -17.96 6.57 -31.01
CA LEU A 228 -16.64 6.54 -31.65
C LEU A 228 -16.75 5.87 -33.01
N THR A 229 -16.44 6.62 -34.05
CA THR A 229 -16.33 6.12 -35.42
C THR A 229 -14.90 5.66 -35.71
N GLN A 230 -14.54 5.30 -36.93
CA GLN A 230 -13.23 4.78 -37.31
C GLN A 230 -12.13 5.87 -37.22
N ALA A 231 -11.85 6.36 -36.04
CA ALA A 231 -10.72 7.24 -35.80
C ALA A 231 -9.39 6.48 -35.94
N GLN A 232 -8.37 7.16 -36.47
CA GLN A 232 -7.02 6.63 -36.42
C GLN A 232 -6.60 6.45 -34.96
N THR A 233 -5.88 5.36 -34.65
CA THR A 233 -5.44 5.08 -33.29
C THR A 233 -3.92 4.87 -33.25
N PHE A 234 -3.30 5.30 -32.16
CA PHE A 234 -1.92 5.01 -31.84
C PHE A 234 -1.84 4.54 -30.39
N GLY A 235 -1.18 3.40 -30.15
CA GLY A 235 -1.16 2.76 -28.84
C GLY A 235 0.20 2.80 -28.17
N VAL A 236 0.23 3.10 -26.87
CA VAL A 236 1.41 2.99 -25.99
C VAL A 236 1.01 2.44 -24.61
N GLU A 237 1.96 1.88 -23.87
CA GLU A 237 1.67 1.13 -22.65
C GLU A 237 1.44 2.02 -21.42
N HIS A 238 1.95 3.26 -21.39
CA HIS A 238 1.99 4.08 -20.19
C HIS A 238 1.52 5.51 -20.43
N PHE A 239 0.89 6.11 -19.42
CA PHE A 239 0.39 7.49 -19.51
C PHE A 239 1.50 8.54 -19.73
N TYR A 240 2.73 8.33 -19.23
CA TYR A 240 3.82 9.25 -19.53
C TYR A 240 4.18 9.27 -21.02
N MET A 241 4.04 8.12 -21.71
CA MET A 241 4.23 8.06 -23.17
C MET A 241 3.07 8.73 -23.91
N LEU A 242 1.83 8.53 -23.42
CA LEU A 242 0.65 9.23 -23.97
C LEU A 242 0.80 10.74 -23.85
N SER A 243 1.27 11.25 -22.70
CA SER A 243 1.46 12.70 -22.52
C SER A 243 2.50 13.27 -23.47
N GLN A 244 3.59 12.55 -23.73
CA GLN A 244 4.61 12.95 -24.68
C GLN A 244 4.07 12.93 -26.12
N ALA A 245 3.36 11.88 -26.53
CA ALA A 245 2.75 11.77 -27.85
C ALA A 245 1.70 12.88 -28.08
N ALA A 246 0.87 13.17 -27.08
CA ALA A 246 -0.11 14.24 -27.15
C ALA A 246 0.56 15.61 -27.27
N ALA A 247 1.58 15.90 -26.44
CA ALA A 247 2.35 17.16 -26.50
C ALA A 247 3.07 17.36 -27.84
N SER A 248 3.49 16.27 -28.50
CA SER A 248 4.08 16.28 -29.83
C SER A 248 3.06 16.48 -30.96
N GLY A 249 1.77 16.63 -30.65
CA GLY A 249 0.72 16.85 -31.66
C GLY A 249 0.24 15.60 -32.40
N MET A 250 0.59 14.39 -31.93
CA MET A 250 0.23 13.15 -32.60
C MET A 250 -1.27 12.83 -32.51
N GLY A 251 -1.99 13.40 -31.53
CA GLY A 251 -3.40 13.14 -31.34
C GLY A 251 -3.94 13.65 -29.99
N ALA A 252 -5.14 13.21 -29.64
CA ALA A 252 -5.78 13.45 -28.36
C ALA A 252 -5.63 12.23 -27.43
N ALA A 253 -5.47 12.46 -26.12
CA ALA A 253 -5.30 11.43 -25.12
C ALA A 253 -6.21 11.65 -23.91
N LEU A 254 -6.61 10.55 -23.26
CA LEU A 254 -7.22 10.55 -21.92
C LEU A 254 -6.12 10.23 -20.92
N ILE A 255 -5.83 11.16 -20.01
CA ILE A 255 -4.73 11.05 -19.06
C ILE A 255 -5.19 11.50 -17.68
N PRO A 256 -4.78 10.81 -16.59
CA PRO A 256 -5.03 11.29 -15.23
C PRO A 256 -4.45 12.69 -15.04
N ARG A 257 -5.30 13.64 -14.61
CA ARG A 257 -4.96 15.06 -14.53
C ARG A 257 -3.72 15.32 -13.70
N PHE A 258 -3.56 14.61 -12.58
CA PHE A 258 -2.42 14.80 -11.66
C PHE A 258 -1.06 14.38 -12.26
N PHE A 259 -1.03 13.61 -13.36
CA PHE A 259 0.21 13.28 -14.07
C PHE A 259 0.70 14.37 -15.00
N ILE A 260 -0.14 15.34 -15.35
CA ILE A 260 0.13 16.35 -16.38
C ILE A 260 -0.05 17.78 -15.88
N GLU A 261 -0.10 17.99 -14.56
CA GLU A 261 -0.25 19.33 -13.95
C GLU A 261 0.81 20.32 -14.46
N GLU A 262 2.06 19.88 -14.55
CA GLU A 262 3.17 20.69 -15.06
C GLU A 262 2.99 21.01 -16.55
N GLN A 263 2.58 20.02 -17.35
CA GLN A 263 2.37 20.20 -18.80
C GLN A 263 1.17 21.10 -19.11
N LEU A 264 0.15 21.08 -18.27
CA LEU A 264 -0.96 22.03 -18.35
C LEU A 264 -0.53 23.43 -17.91
N ALA A 265 0.28 23.55 -16.85
CA ALA A 265 0.76 24.84 -16.34
C ALA A 265 1.71 25.54 -17.32
N ASN A 266 2.61 24.80 -17.98
CA ASN A 266 3.54 25.35 -18.96
C ASN A 266 2.97 25.46 -20.39
N GLY A 267 1.72 24.99 -20.58
CA GLY A 267 1.00 25.10 -21.85
C GLY A 267 1.45 24.11 -22.94
N SER A 268 2.28 23.11 -22.63
CA SER A 268 2.65 22.06 -23.61
C SER A 268 1.51 21.09 -23.90
N LEU A 269 0.56 20.96 -22.97
CA LEU A 269 -0.73 20.30 -23.15
C LEU A 269 -1.86 21.28 -22.81
N VAL A 270 -2.99 21.12 -23.48
CA VAL A 270 -4.23 21.87 -23.20
C VAL A 270 -5.42 20.91 -23.12
N ILE A 271 -6.42 21.31 -22.36
CA ILE A 271 -7.75 20.66 -22.32
C ILE A 271 -8.62 21.41 -23.32
N PRO A 272 -8.92 20.84 -24.51
CA PRO A 272 -9.64 21.57 -25.56
C PRO A 272 -11.07 21.94 -25.16
N PHE A 273 -11.72 21.08 -24.38
CA PHE A 273 -13.03 21.30 -23.79
C PHE A 273 -13.20 20.47 -22.52
N GLN A 274 -14.09 20.93 -21.62
CA GLN A 274 -14.32 20.25 -20.35
C GLN A 274 -15.19 19.00 -20.55
N ALA A 275 -14.62 17.85 -20.35
CA ALA A 275 -15.31 16.54 -20.34
C ALA A 275 -14.63 15.63 -19.31
N PRO A 276 -14.71 15.96 -18.01
CA PRO A 276 -14.07 15.18 -16.96
C PRO A 276 -14.69 13.79 -16.88
N PHE A 277 -13.85 12.82 -16.59
CA PHE A 277 -14.24 11.42 -16.51
C PHE A 277 -13.49 10.71 -15.39
N THR A 278 -14.21 10.19 -14.41
CA THR A 278 -13.66 9.29 -13.42
C THR A 278 -13.75 7.86 -13.94
N SER A 279 -12.61 7.24 -14.14
CA SER A 279 -12.53 5.87 -14.63
C SER A 279 -12.91 4.86 -13.54
N PRO A 280 -13.18 3.59 -13.89
CA PRO A 280 -13.40 2.53 -12.89
C PRO A 280 -12.16 2.22 -12.03
N TYR A 281 -10.99 2.77 -12.37
CA TYR A 281 -9.74 2.54 -11.67
C TYR A 281 -9.58 3.46 -10.46
N ALA A 282 -8.86 2.97 -9.45
CA ALA A 282 -8.39 3.78 -8.33
C ALA A 282 -6.95 3.43 -7.98
N TYR A 283 -6.22 4.36 -7.38
CA TYR A 283 -4.84 4.15 -6.93
C TYR A 283 -4.83 3.64 -5.50
N TYR A 284 -4.02 2.60 -5.27
CA TYR A 284 -3.87 1.94 -3.97
C TYR A 284 -2.40 1.83 -3.58
N LEU A 285 -2.10 2.17 -2.34
CA LEU A 285 -0.85 1.83 -1.68
C LEU A 285 -1.03 0.46 -1.02
N LEU A 286 -0.12 -0.46 -1.31
CA LEU A 286 -0.15 -1.85 -0.87
C LEU A 286 1.04 -2.13 0.04
N THR A 287 0.80 -2.91 1.11
CA THR A 287 1.85 -3.42 1.99
C THR A 287 1.65 -4.91 2.27
N PRO A 288 2.70 -5.62 2.72
CA PRO A 288 2.53 -6.98 3.21
C PRO A 288 1.43 -7.06 4.27
N LYS A 289 0.71 -8.17 4.33
CA LYS A 289 -0.28 -8.42 5.38
C LYS A 289 0.45 -8.60 6.71
N SER A 290 0.47 -7.56 7.53
CA SER A 290 1.09 -7.55 8.84
C SER A 290 0.22 -6.76 9.82
N PRO A 291 0.15 -7.15 11.10
CA PRO A 291 -0.57 -6.40 12.13
C PRO A 291 0.12 -5.09 12.51
N SER A 292 1.41 -4.95 12.23
CA SER A 292 2.16 -3.70 12.43
C SER A 292 3.12 -3.47 11.27
N LEU A 293 3.28 -2.21 10.88
CA LEU A 293 4.19 -1.80 9.82
C LEU A 293 5.49 -1.26 10.42
N PRO A 294 6.65 -1.50 9.78
CA PRO A 294 7.90 -0.84 10.14
C PRO A 294 7.78 0.69 10.08
N LEU A 295 8.49 1.41 10.97
CA LEU A 295 8.44 2.88 11.02
C LEU A 295 8.78 3.54 9.68
N LYS A 296 9.75 2.99 8.93
CA LYS A 296 10.11 3.48 7.59
C LYS A 296 8.93 3.41 6.60
N VAL A 297 8.11 2.36 6.71
CA VAL A 297 6.91 2.15 5.88
C VAL A 297 5.82 3.12 6.30
N GLN A 298 5.59 3.27 7.60
CA GLN A 298 4.59 4.20 8.13
C GLN A 298 4.92 5.64 7.74
N ALA A 299 6.18 6.06 7.87
CA ALA A 299 6.63 7.40 7.47
C ALA A 299 6.33 7.71 5.99
N PHE A 300 6.52 6.72 5.09
CA PHE A 300 6.19 6.91 3.68
C PHE A 300 4.68 6.94 3.43
N ILE A 301 3.92 6.09 4.12
CA ILE A 301 2.45 6.09 4.05
C ILE A 301 1.89 7.45 4.46
N ASP A 302 2.31 7.97 5.61
CA ASP A 302 1.84 9.25 6.16
C ASP A 302 2.13 10.40 5.18
N TRP A 303 3.35 10.42 4.63
CA TRP A 303 3.74 11.40 3.62
C TRP A 303 2.90 11.27 2.33
N MET A 304 2.66 10.06 1.84
CA MET A 304 1.81 9.84 0.66
C MET A 304 0.36 10.27 0.92
N LEU A 305 -0.19 9.98 2.10
CA LEU A 305 -1.54 10.39 2.47
C LEU A 305 -1.68 11.92 2.54
N GLU A 306 -0.66 12.61 3.04
CA GLU A 306 -0.59 14.08 3.05
C GLU A 306 -0.59 14.63 1.63
N LEU A 307 0.24 14.08 0.73
CA LEU A 307 0.33 14.53 -0.65
C LEU A 307 -0.95 14.26 -1.47
N PHE A 308 -1.64 13.15 -1.19
CA PHE A 308 -2.88 12.81 -1.89
C PHE A 308 -4.14 13.43 -1.26
N ALA A 309 -4.02 14.11 -0.11
CA ALA A 309 -5.18 14.74 0.54
C ALA A 309 -5.97 15.72 -0.38
N PRO A 310 -5.33 16.59 -1.19
CA PRO A 310 -6.05 17.49 -2.10
C PRO A 310 -6.87 16.74 -3.16
N TYR A 311 -6.36 15.61 -3.66
CA TYR A 311 -7.02 14.83 -4.72
C TYR A 311 -8.20 13.99 -4.21
N ARG A 312 -8.27 13.70 -2.90
CA ARG A 312 -9.39 12.99 -2.27
C ARG A 312 -10.62 13.85 -2.12
N GLN A 313 -10.45 15.15 -1.88
CA GLN A 313 -11.56 16.09 -1.66
C GLN A 313 -12.29 16.46 -2.96
N SER A 314 -11.62 16.34 -4.11
CA SER A 314 -12.24 16.63 -5.41
C SER A 314 -13.29 15.60 -5.79
N SER A 315 -13.11 14.33 -5.43
CA SER A 315 -14.07 13.25 -5.76
C SER A 315 -15.35 13.25 -4.93
N ASP A 316 -15.38 13.92 -3.78
CA ASP A 316 -16.60 14.03 -2.95
C ASP A 316 -17.48 15.23 -3.36
N ASN A 317 -16.90 16.28 -3.94
CA ASN A 317 -17.64 17.47 -4.38
C ASN A 317 -18.35 17.28 -5.73
N ASP A 318 -17.93 16.33 -6.57
CA ASP A 318 -18.61 16.04 -7.86
C ASP A 318 -19.78 15.04 -7.71
N LYS A 319 -20.03 14.55 -6.49
CA LYS A 319 -21.14 13.63 -6.17
C LYS A 319 -22.32 14.28 -5.41
N ALA A 320 -22.27 15.61 -5.17
CA ALA A 320 -23.31 16.36 -4.46
C ALA A 320 -24.23 17.12 -5.42
#